data_7458ee0900e7a9d46817ea9cdf0027a4
#
_entry.id   7458ee0900e7a9d46817ea9cdf0027a4
#
_cell.length_a   1.000
_cell.length_b   1.000
_cell.length_c   1.000
_cell.angle_alpha   90.00
_cell.angle_beta   90.00
_cell.angle_gamma   90.00
#
_symmetry.space_group_name_H-M   'P 1'
#
loop_
_entity.id
_entity.type
_entity.pdbx_description
1 polymer ?
#
loop_
_entity_poly.entity_id
_entity_poly.type
_entity_poly.pdbx_seq_one_letter_code
_entity_poly.pdbx_strand_id
1 'polypeptide(L)'
;MKTLTKTRKETAGRSGAVPEAMEVVRCRVLAADEGLAVADTPRGTLSCKPAASCLLRPEPGDLALVALPVEGQGPAFVLAVLERGDPESPAVLDLRHGARLAAPEGAVEIEAGTGLKLSTQGELAASAGDMTFTAGGVRWLTSTFSFVGKVLELITERFSETSVERETQSRTWMQRLGDCFRHVEDLDETQAGMVRTLAKDTALLHGRVTYVQAEEFVKADGQEVHLG
;
A
#
# COMPACT_ATOMS: atom_id res chain seq x y z
N MET A 1 -1.55 54.26 19.01
CA MET A 1 -0.28 54.42 18.32
C MET A 1 0.77 53.57 19.01
N LYS A 2 1.13 52.43 18.43
CA LYS A 2 2.25 51.62 18.85
C LYS A 2 3.20 51.44 17.68
N THR A 3 4.36 52.05 17.85
CA THR A 3 5.45 52.12 16.85
C THR A 3 6.14 50.75 16.80
N LEU A 4 6.10 50.07 15.66
CA LEU A 4 6.84 48.86 15.40
C LEU A 4 8.24 49.21 14.91
N THR A 5 9.23 48.96 15.78
CA THR A 5 10.65 49.09 15.44
C THR A 5 11.07 47.86 14.63
N LYS A 6 11.39 48.05 13.37
CA LYS A 6 11.83 47.04 12.41
C LYS A 6 13.35 46.83 12.59
N THR A 7 13.74 45.79 13.31
CA THR A 7 15.15 45.41 13.43
C THR A 7 15.61 44.78 12.12
N ARG A 8 16.46 45.46 11.43
CA ARG A 8 17.15 45.02 10.21
C ARG A 8 18.25 44.02 10.61
N LYS A 9 18.03 42.75 10.34
CA LYS A 9 19.03 41.70 10.51
C LYS A 9 20.01 41.79 9.35
N GLU A 10 21.21 42.26 9.62
CA GLU A 10 22.35 42.25 8.68
C GLU A 10 22.66 40.78 8.33
N THR A 11 22.51 40.49 7.04
CA THR A 11 22.90 39.19 6.47
C THR A 11 24.41 39.27 6.28
N ALA A 12 25.15 38.50 7.12
CA ALA A 12 26.58 38.29 6.97
C ALA A 12 26.91 37.83 5.55
N GLY A 13 27.89 38.50 4.94
CA GLY A 13 28.30 38.31 3.56
C GLY A 13 28.67 36.87 3.28
N ARG A 14 27.94 36.26 2.35
CA ARG A 14 28.44 35.08 1.63
C ARG A 14 29.65 35.56 0.83
N SER A 15 30.84 35.12 1.22
CA SER A 15 32.04 35.14 0.40
C SER A 15 31.67 34.60 -0.98
N GLY A 16 31.64 35.45 -2.00
CA GLY A 16 31.43 35.07 -3.38
C GLY A 16 32.61 34.19 -3.83
N ALA A 17 32.52 32.88 -3.65
CA ALA A 17 33.36 31.96 -4.37
C ALA A 17 33.11 32.20 -5.87
N VAL A 18 34.12 32.61 -6.59
CA VAL A 18 34.12 32.68 -8.07
C VAL A 18 33.66 31.29 -8.53
N PRO A 19 32.66 31.18 -9.41
CA PRO A 19 32.22 29.87 -9.90
C PRO A 19 33.45 29.20 -10.55
N GLU A 20 33.87 28.08 -9.96
CA GLU A 20 35.00 27.31 -10.47
C GLU A 20 34.63 26.78 -11.86
N ALA A 21 35.41 27.07 -12.87
CA ALA A 21 35.13 26.63 -14.22
C ALA A 21 35.20 25.09 -14.27
N MET A 22 34.17 24.47 -14.85
CA MET A 22 34.04 23.04 -14.99
C MET A 22 34.14 22.64 -16.45
N GLU A 23 34.92 21.63 -16.76
CA GLU A 23 34.96 20.98 -18.06
C GLU A 23 34.08 19.74 -18.03
N VAL A 24 33.24 19.56 -19.04
CA VAL A 24 32.33 18.41 -19.11
C VAL A 24 32.87 17.42 -20.15
N VAL A 25 33.11 16.21 -19.73
CA VAL A 25 33.68 15.13 -20.55
C VAL A 25 32.86 13.85 -20.46
N ARG A 26 32.93 13.02 -21.48
CA ARG A 26 32.39 11.65 -21.45
C ARG A 26 33.46 10.71 -20.96
N CYS A 27 33.14 9.93 -19.95
CA CYS A 27 34.08 9.02 -19.29
C CYS A 27 33.41 7.66 -19.06
N ARG A 28 34.23 6.61 -19.07
CA ARG A 28 33.79 5.28 -18.65
C ARG A 28 33.95 5.14 -17.15
N VAL A 29 32.94 4.62 -16.49
CA VAL A 29 32.97 4.28 -15.06
C VAL A 29 33.75 2.97 -14.91
N LEU A 30 34.80 2.99 -14.15
CA LEU A 30 35.68 1.81 -13.87
C LEU A 30 35.21 1.04 -12.64
N ALA A 31 34.77 1.78 -11.62
CA ALA A 31 34.23 1.22 -10.36
C ALA A 31 33.23 2.17 -9.77
N ALA A 32 32.29 1.65 -9.00
CA ALA A 32 31.35 2.42 -8.24
C ALA A 32 31.13 1.77 -6.87
N ASP A 33 31.09 2.59 -5.83
CA ASP A 33 30.80 2.19 -4.47
C ASP A 33 29.83 3.20 -3.85
N GLU A 34 29.40 2.97 -2.62
CA GLU A 34 28.41 3.80 -1.92
C GLU A 34 28.79 5.30 -1.95
N GLY A 35 28.26 6.03 -2.94
CA GLY A 35 28.38 7.47 -3.06
C GLY A 35 29.56 8.00 -3.86
N LEU A 36 30.39 7.17 -4.47
CA LEU A 36 31.50 7.55 -5.32
C LEU A 36 31.53 6.67 -6.57
N ALA A 37 31.92 7.26 -7.70
CA ALA A 37 32.23 6.54 -8.93
C ALA A 37 33.67 6.86 -9.33
N VAL A 38 34.38 5.87 -9.76
CA VAL A 38 35.76 6.03 -10.31
C VAL A 38 35.61 6.04 -11.82
N ALA A 39 35.99 7.14 -12.46
CA ALA A 39 35.90 7.32 -13.90
C ALA A 39 37.25 7.45 -14.57
N ASP A 40 37.37 6.88 -15.77
CA ASP A 40 38.54 7.03 -16.64
C ASP A 40 38.38 8.34 -17.43
N THR A 41 39.10 9.37 -16.97
CA THR A 41 38.98 10.71 -17.53
C THR A 41 40.23 11.05 -18.38
N PRO A 42 40.18 12.07 -19.25
CA PRO A 42 41.33 12.53 -19.98
C PRO A 42 42.55 12.95 -19.10
N ARG A 43 42.29 13.19 -17.81
CA ARG A 43 43.29 13.56 -16.81
C ARG A 43 43.70 12.39 -15.93
N GLY A 44 43.35 11.17 -16.33
CA GLY A 44 43.59 9.94 -15.56
C GLY A 44 42.34 9.49 -14.78
N THR A 45 42.56 8.47 -13.99
CA THR A 45 41.47 7.89 -13.15
C THR A 45 41.15 8.81 -11.99
N LEU A 46 39.89 9.26 -11.90
CA LEU A 46 39.43 10.18 -10.87
C LEU A 46 38.21 9.63 -10.13
N SER A 47 38.17 9.93 -8.83
CA SER A 47 36.98 9.67 -8.01
C SER A 47 35.98 10.83 -8.16
N CYS A 48 34.76 10.52 -8.57
CA CYS A 48 33.70 11.45 -8.87
C CYS A 48 32.51 11.21 -7.96
N LYS A 49 31.85 12.28 -7.49
CA LYS A 49 30.60 12.18 -6.74
C LYS A 49 29.43 12.22 -7.71
N PRO A 50 28.40 11.37 -7.58
CA PRO A 50 27.15 11.58 -8.31
C PRO A 50 26.56 12.94 -7.93
N ALA A 51 26.25 13.74 -8.93
CA ALA A 51 25.54 15.01 -8.73
C ALA A 51 24.10 14.71 -8.23
N ALA A 52 23.48 15.65 -7.54
CA ALA A 52 22.09 15.49 -7.11
C ALA A 52 21.10 15.29 -8.27
N SER A 53 21.46 15.75 -9.48
CA SER A 53 20.71 15.52 -10.72
C SER A 53 20.94 14.16 -11.36
N CYS A 54 22.00 13.42 -10.95
CA CYS A 54 22.30 12.08 -11.45
C CYS A 54 21.44 11.07 -10.70
N LEU A 55 20.21 10.86 -11.16
CA LEU A 55 19.25 9.96 -10.53
C LEU A 55 19.61 8.48 -10.72
N LEU A 56 20.22 8.12 -11.85
CA LEU A 56 20.69 6.77 -12.08
C LEU A 56 22.00 6.56 -11.32
N ARG A 57 22.07 5.48 -10.55
CA ARG A 57 23.31 5.05 -9.91
C ARG A 57 24.32 4.65 -10.99
N PRO A 58 25.50 5.28 -11.07
CA PRO A 58 26.57 4.82 -11.95
C PRO A 58 27.07 3.43 -11.57
N GLU A 59 27.32 2.59 -12.57
CA GLU A 59 27.85 1.25 -12.40
C GLU A 59 29.11 1.04 -13.25
N PRO A 60 29.99 0.08 -12.90
CA PRO A 60 31.15 -0.24 -13.70
C PRO A 60 30.77 -0.56 -15.14
N GLY A 61 31.53 0.02 -16.09
CA GLY A 61 31.25 -0.12 -17.52
C GLY A 61 30.34 0.94 -18.12
N ASP A 62 29.59 1.71 -17.31
CA ASP A 62 28.74 2.79 -17.79
C ASP A 62 29.52 3.88 -18.49
N LEU A 63 28.95 4.45 -19.57
CA LEU A 63 29.40 5.71 -20.15
C LEU A 63 28.68 6.85 -19.43
N ALA A 64 29.43 7.70 -18.75
CA ALA A 64 28.88 8.80 -17.96
C ALA A 64 29.37 10.16 -18.44
N LEU A 65 28.56 11.17 -18.20
CA LEU A 65 28.92 12.58 -18.34
C LEU A 65 29.51 13.08 -17.02
N VAL A 66 30.76 13.52 -17.03
CA VAL A 66 31.51 13.93 -15.83
C VAL A 66 31.91 15.38 -15.94
N ALA A 67 31.67 16.16 -14.89
CA ALA A 67 32.17 17.52 -14.74
C ALA A 67 33.48 17.49 -13.94
N LEU A 68 34.54 18.01 -14.53
CA LEU A 68 35.88 18.11 -13.98
C LEU A 68 36.23 19.56 -13.66
N PRO A 69 36.81 19.90 -12.52
CA PRO A 69 37.31 21.24 -12.24
C PRO A 69 38.48 21.59 -13.18
N VAL A 70 38.45 22.76 -13.82
CA VAL A 70 39.45 23.17 -14.81
C VAL A 70 40.82 23.32 -14.16
N GLU A 71 40.91 23.88 -12.98
CA GLU A 71 42.20 24.09 -12.26
C GLU A 71 42.62 22.88 -11.42
N GLY A 72 41.90 21.76 -11.49
CA GLY A 72 42.25 20.55 -10.76
C GLY A 72 41.99 20.60 -9.26
N GLN A 73 41.43 21.71 -8.77
CA GLN A 73 40.99 21.88 -7.37
C GLN A 73 39.46 21.73 -7.29
N GLY A 74 39.02 20.89 -6.40
CA GLY A 74 37.57 20.65 -6.20
C GLY A 74 37.10 19.24 -6.58
N PRO A 75 35.88 18.88 -6.23
CA PRO A 75 35.32 17.57 -6.52
C PRO A 75 34.89 17.45 -7.98
N ALA A 76 35.18 16.30 -8.59
CA ALA A 76 34.55 15.91 -9.85
C ALA A 76 33.15 15.35 -9.61
N PHE A 77 32.21 15.57 -10.56
CA PHE A 77 30.83 15.10 -10.43
C PHE A 77 30.42 14.30 -11.65
N VAL A 78 29.74 13.16 -11.42
CA VAL A 78 28.98 12.46 -12.44
C VAL A 78 27.64 13.17 -12.57
N LEU A 79 27.39 13.81 -13.72
CA LEU A 79 26.17 14.56 -14.00
C LEU A 79 25.03 13.64 -14.47
N ALA A 80 25.37 12.65 -15.31
CA ALA A 80 24.41 11.69 -15.86
C ALA A 80 25.12 10.40 -16.32
N VAL A 81 24.43 9.31 -16.27
CA VAL A 81 24.74 8.08 -17.01
C VAL A 81 24.13 8.23 -18.40
N LEU A 82 24.95 8.13 -19.43
CA LEU A 82 24.53 8.27 -20.84
C LEU A 82 24.16 6.91 -21.47
N GLU A 83 24.97 5.90 -21.17
CA GLU A 83 24.78 4.53 -21.66
C GLU A 83 25.13 3.56 -20.54
N ARG A 84 24.37 2.48 -20.42
CA ARG A 84 24.68 1.38 -19.50
C ARG A 84 25.79 0.51 -20.06
N GLY A 85 26.71 0.12 -19.20
CA GLY A 85 27.76 -0.85 -19.55
C GLY A 85 27.20 -2.25 -19.76
N ASP A 86 26.19 -2.62 -18.96
CA ASP A 86 25.37 -3.82 -19.11
C ASP A 86 23.89 -3.41 -19.29
N PRO A 87 23.32 -3.54 -20.50
CA PRO A 87 21.93 -3.19 -20.77
C PRO A 87 20.91 -4.09 -20.07
N GLU A 88 21.30 -5.29 -19.64
CA GLU A 88 20.44 -6.23 -18.92
C GLU A 88 20.40 -5.93 -17.41
N SER A 89 21.34 -5.15 -16.89
CA SER A 89 21.36 -4.75 -15.48
C SER A 89 20.22 -3.79 -15.15
N PRO A 90 19.46 -4.05 -14.08
CA PRO A 90 18.38 -3.15 -13.67
C PRO A 90 18.88 -1.75 -13.36
N ALA A 91 18.21 -0.73 -13.88
CA ALA A 91 18.52 0.66 -13.55
C ALA A 91 18.05 1.00 -12.13
N VAL A 92 18.95 1.45 -11.28
CA VAL A 92 18.67 1.85 -9.90
C VAL A 92 18.57 3.36 -9.79
N LEU A 93 17.42 3.89 -9.37
CA LEU A 93 17.24 5.27 -8.96
C LEU A 93 17.62 5.40 -7.49
N ASP A 94 18.75 6.05 -7.19
CA ASP A 94 19.25 6.25 -5.82
C ASP A 94 18.86 7.63 -5.28
N LEU A 95 17.83 7.65 -4.42
CA LEU A 95 17.27 8.86 -3.84
C LEU A 95 17.55 8.90 -2.32
N ARG A 96 18.80 9.18 -1.96
CA ARG A 96 19.38 9.00 -0.61
C ARG A 96 18.67 9.75 0.52
N HIS A 97 18.01 10.85 0.23
CA HIS A 97 17.35 11.71 1.24
C HIS A 97 15.84 11.73 1.13
N GLY A 98 15.27 10.74 0.46
CA GLY A 98 13.86 10.68 0.14
C GLY A 98 13.51 11.46 -1.14
N ALA A 99 12.36 11.16 -1.70
CA ALA A 99 11.87 11.79 -2.90
C ALA A 99 10.37 12.03 -2.81
N ARG A 100 9.92 13.07 -3.49
CA ARG A 100 8.51 13.35 -3.70
C ARG A 100 8.25 13.46 -5.20
N LEU A 101 7.42 12.56 -5.73
CA LEU A 101 6.85 12.70 -7.07
C LEU A 101 5.57 13.52 -6.95
N ALA A 102 5.50 14.65 -7.63
CA ALA A 102 4.34 15.52 -7.60
C ALA A 102 4.00 15.97 -9.02
N ALA A 103 2.75 15.81 -9.40
CA ALA A 103 2.16 16.37 -10.62
C ALA A 103 0.96 17.23 -10.23
N PRO A 104 1.16 18.53 -9.90
CA PRO A 104 0.11 19.39 -9.34
C PRO A 104 -1.10 19.56 -10.26
N GLU A 105 -0.90 19.50 -11.57
CA GLU A 105 -1.93 19.70 -12.60
C GLU A 105 -2.11 18.48 -13.52
N GLY A 106 -1.53 17.34 -13.15
CA GLY A 106 -1.55 16.13 -13.99
C GLY A 106 -1.58 14.84 -13.19
N ALA A 107 -1.45 13.71 -13.88
CA ALA A 107 -1.35 12.38 -13.30
C ALA A 107 0.11 11.93 -13.18
N VAL A 108 0.36 11.01 -12.25
CA VAL A 108 1.57 10.20 -12.22
C VAL A 108 1.17 8.78 -12.57
N GLU A 109 1.73 8.26 -13.67
CA GLU A 109 1.51 6.89 -14.12
C GLU A 109 2.78 6.07 -13.88
N ILE A 110 2.62 4.86 -13.39
CA ILE A 110 3.71 3.89 -13.18
C ILE A 110 3.31 2.60 -13.87
N GLU A 111 3.99 2.29 -14.96
CA GLU A 111 3.76 1.07 -15.74
C GLU A 111 4.94 0.12 -15.58
N ALA A 112 4.65 -1.16 -15.43
CA ALA A 112 5.66 -2.21 -15.39
C ALA A 112 5.18 -3.43 -16.19
N GLY A 113 5.99 -3.89 -17.14
CA GLY A 113 5.62 -5.00 -18.05
C GLY A 113 5.46 -6.35 -17.34
N THR A 114 6.20 -6.60 -16.27
CA THR A 114 6.22 -7.91 -15.60
C THR A 114 5.75 -7.86 -14.15
N GLY A 115 5.85 -6.71 -13.49
CA GLY A 115 5.42 -6.57 -12.10
C GLY A 115 5.86 -5.28 -11.46
N LEU A 116 5.11 -4.84 -10.46
CA LEU A 116 5.41 -3.70 -9.60
C LEU A 116 5.46 -4.18 -8.15
N LYS A 117 6.58 -3.94 -7.45
CA LYS A 117 6.74 -4.24 -6.04
C LYS A 117 6.91 -2.95 -5.25
N LEU A 118 6.03 -2.71 -4.30
CA LEU A 118 6.15 -1.64 -3.30
C LEU A 118 6.47 -2.27 -1.95
N SER A 119 7.54 -1.83 -1.31
CA SER A 119 8.00 -2.36 -0.03
C SER A 119 8.47 -1.23 0.87
N THR A 120 8.05 -1.25 2.12
CA THR A 120 8.49 -0.33 3.16
C THR A 120 8.59 -1.06 4.50
N GLN A 121 9.49 -0.63 5.38
CA GLN A 121 9.55 -1.09 6.77
C GLN A 121 8.60 -0.28 7.68
N GLY A 122 8.12 0.85 7.19
CA GLY A 122 7.18 1.70 7.90
C GLY A 122 5.78 1.60 7.34
N GLU A 123 5.11 2.72 7.24
CA GLU A 123 3.75 2.84 6.75
C GLU A 123 3.70 2.94 5.22
N LEU A 124 2.75 2.26 4.60
CA LEU A 124 2.31 2.49 3.24
C LEU A 124 0.89 3.06 3.29
N ALA A 125 0.76 4.36 3.07
CA ALA A 125 -0.52 5.06 3.08
C ALA A 125 -0.95 5.42 1.65
N ALA A 126 -2.22 5.19 1.33
CA ALA A 126 -2.85 5.65 0.10
C ALA A 126 -4.14 6.41 0.44
N SER A 127 -4.31 7.61 -0.10
CA SER A 127 -5.49 8.44 0.10
C SER A 127 -5.95 8.98 -1.25
N ALA A 128 -7.21 8.75 -1.56
CA ALA A 128 -7.83 9.18 -2.81
C ALA A 128 -9.32 9.47 -2.62
N GLY A 129 -9.92 10.23 -3.51
CA GLY A 129 -11.37 10.35 -3.60
C GLY A 129 -12.00 9.02 -3.98
N ASP A 130 -11.43 8.37 -5.00
CA ASP A 130 -11.81 7.03 -5.46
C ASP A 130 -10.57 6.15 -5.62
N MET A 131 -10.69 4.88 -5.29
CA MET A 131 -9.63 3.89 -5.44
C MET A 131 -10.19 2.61 -6.07
N THR A 132 -9.59 2.18 -7.17
CA THR A 132 -9.99 0.97 -7.89
C THR A 132 -8.83 0.00 -7.98
N PHE A 133 -9.08 -1.26 -7.63
CA PHE A 133 -8.16 -2.37 -7.84
C PHE A 133 -8.79 -3.36 -8.82
N THR A 134 -8.14 -3.57 -9.96
CA THR A 134 -8.54 -4.59 -10.94
C THR A 134 -7.43 -5.62 -11.04
N ALA A 135 -7.73 -6.86 -10.67
CA ALA A 135 -6.75 -7.94 -10.66
C ALA A 135 -7.43 -9.29 -10.88
N GLY A 136 -6.72 -10.27 -11.42
CA GLY A 136 -7.18 -11.66 -11.48
C GLY A 136 -7.27 -12.32 -10.11
N GLY A 137 -6.54 -11.81 -9.13
CA GLY A 137 -6.63 -12.24 -7.73
C GLY A 137 -6.01 -11.22 -6.80
N VAL A 138 -6.58 -11.07 -5.61
CA VAL A 138 -6.08 -10.22 -4.53
C VAL A 138 -5.91 -11.08 -3.27
N ARG A 139 -4.75 -11.00 -2.65
CA ARG A 139 -4.45 -11.71 -1.41
C ARG A 139 -3.99 -10.73 -0.33
N TRP A 140 -4.68 -10.71 0.78
CA TRP A 140 -4.34 -9.95 1.97
C TRP A 140 -3.80 -10.89 3.06
N LEU A 141 -2.59 -10.63 3.54
CA LEU A 141 -1.99 -11.31 4.67
C LEU A 141 -1.68 -10.25 5.72
N THR A 142 -2.47 -10.19 6.75
CA THR A 142 -2.38 -9.17 7.78
C THR A 142 -2.81 -9.72 9.14
N SER A 143 -2.26 -9.18 10.21
CA SER A 143 -2.70 -9.49 11.58
C SER A 143 -4.02 -8.79 11.93
N THR A 144 -4.31 -7.67 11.30
CA THR A 144 -5.54 -6.91 11.54
C THR A 144 -6.03 -6.29 10.24
N PHE A 145 -7.29 -6.54 9.90
CA PHE A 145 -7.99 -5.89 8.80
C PHE A 145 -9.20 -5.14 9.34
N SER A 146 -9.29 -3.86 9.05
CA SER A 146 -10.42 -3.01 9.46
C SER A 146 -11.01 -2.30 8.25
N PHE A 147 -12.33 -2.37 8.13
CA PHE A 147 -13.10 -1.61 7.14
C PHE A 147 -14.09 -0.70 7.87
N VAL A 148 -14.00 0.59 7.62
CA VAL A 148 -14.92 1.60 8.13
C VAL A 148 -15.51 2.36 6.94
N GLY A 149 -16.79 2.18 6.70
CA GLY A 149 -17.48 2.77 5.55
C GLY A 149 -18.98 2.80 5.74
N LYS A 150 -19.67 3.45 4.81
CA LYS A 150 -21.14 3.52 4.80
C LYS A 150 -21.78 2.29 4.18
N VAL A 151 -21.16 1.73 3.18
CA VAL A 151 -21.66 0.58 2.41
C VAL A 151 -20.50 -0.36 2.14
N LEU A 152 -20.72 -1.64 2.35
CA LEU A 152 -19.87 -2.74 1.87
C LEU A 152 -20.76 -3.65 1.03
N GLU A 153 -20.42 -3.83 -0.24
CA GLU A 153 -21.08 -4.73 -1.17
C GLU A 153 -20.11 -5.81 -1.63
N LEU A 154 -20.50 -7.06 -1.50
CA LEU A 154 -19.74 -8.23 -1.93
C LEU A 154 -20.60 -9.03 -2.90
N ILE A 155 -20.15 -9.14 -4.14
CA ILE A 155 -20.75 -9.97 -5.18
C ILE A 155 -19.77 -11.07 -5.53
N THR A 156 -20.10 -12.32 -5.21
CA THR A 156 -19.19 -13.45 -5.39
C THR A 156 -19.99 -14.74 -5.66
N GLU A 157 -19.44 -15.62 -6.44
CA GLU A 157 -20.02 -16.97 -6.66
C GLU A 157 -19.85 -17.86 -5.43
N ARG A 158 -18.77 -17.68 -4.69
CA ARG A 158 -18.50 -18.44 -3.47
C ARG A 158 -17.89 -17.54 -2.41
N PHE A 159 -18.48 -17.59 -1.23
CA PHE A 159 -17.95 -16.98 -0.02
C PHE A 159 -17.65 -18.07 1.02
N SER A 160 -16.45 -18.06 1.59
CA SER A 160 -16.04 -18.97 2.66
C SER A 160 -15.39 -18.16 3.77
N GLU A 161 -15.85 -18.37 4.99
CA GLU A 161 -15.31 -17.74 6.19
C GLU A 161 -14.96 -18.84 7.21
N THR A 162 -13.79 -18.73 7.82
CA THR A 162 -13.39 -19.55 8.97
C THR A 162 -12.90 -18.62 10.05
N SER A 163 -13.55 -18.61 11.19
CA SER A 163 -13.22 -17.75 12.33
C SER A 163 -13.35 -18.54 13.64
N VAL A 164 -12.54 -18.20 14.62
CA VAL A 164 -12.67 -18.75 15.97
C VAL A 164 -13.84 -18.09 16.70
N GLU A 165 -14.03 -16.80 16.47
CA GLU A 165 -15.10 -16.00 17.06
C GLU A 165 -15.70 -15.11 15.98
N ARG A 166 -17.02 -15.00 15.97
CA ARG A 166 -17.75 -14.11 15.07
C ARG A 166 -18.81 -13.37 15.85
N GLU A 167 -18.71 -12.06 15.89
CA GLU A 167 -19.74 -11.18 16.41
C GLU A 167 -20.38 -10.39 15.26
N THR A 168 -21.71 -10.31 15.24
CA THR A 168 -22.45 -9.51 14.27
C THR A 168 -23.50 -8.70 14.99
N GLN A 169 -23.39 -7.38 14.93
CA GLN A 169 -24.38 -6.46 15.46
C GLN A 169 -25.01 -5.67 14.32
N SER A 170 -26.32 -5.81 14.16
CA SER A 170 -27.05 -5.11 13.10
C SER A 170 -28.46 -4.76 13.54
N ARG A 171 -29.01 -3.68 13.02
CA ARG A 171 -30.41 -3.31 13.24
C ARG A 171 -31.37 -4.24 12.49
N THR A 172 -30.97 -4.67 11.31
CA THR A 172 -31.76 -5.54 10.45
C THR A 172 -30.84 -6.57 9.81
N TRP A 173 -31.22 -7.84 9.92
CA TRP A 173 -30.54 -8.94 9.26
C TRP A 173 -31.54 -9.65 8.34
N MET A 174 -31.22 -9.77 7.06
CA MET A 174 -32.05 -10.49 6.09
C MET A 174 -31.19 -11.49 5.31
N GLN A 175 -31.63 -12.74 5.28
CA GLN A 175 -31.00 -13.80 4.49
C GLN A 175 -32.03 -14.44 3.56
N ARG A 176 -31.67 -14.68 2.31
CA ARG A 176 -32.43 -15.50 1.35
C ARG A 176 -31.51 -16.60 0.87
N LEU A 177 -31.84 -17.83 1.21
CA LEU A 177 -31.02 -19.00 0.95
C LEU A 177 -31.87 -20.05 0.23
N GLY A 178 -31.27 -20.82 -0.67
CA GLY A 178 -31.87 -22.04 -1.21
C GLY A 178 -31.93 -23.10 -0.11
N ASP A 179 -30.74 -23.39 0.47
CA ASP A 179 -30.61 -24.33 1.58
C ASP A 179 -29.83 -23.69 2.73
N CYS A 180 -30.14 -24.05 3.95
CA CYS A 180 -29.40 -23.63 5.13
C CYS A 180 -29.12 -24.82 6.03
N PHE A 181 -27.84 -25.15 6.21
CA PHE A 181 -27.40 -26.16 7.16
C PHE A 181 -26.70 -25.47 8.32
N ARG A 182 -27.21 -25.66 9.53
CA ARG A 182 -26.64 -25.12 10.76
C ARG A 182 -26.42 -26.25 11.74
N HIS A 183 -25.19 -26.40 12.19
CA HIS A 183 -24.82 -27.33 13.23
C HIS A 183 -24.20 -26.55 14.38
N VAL A 184 -24.70 -26.75 15.59
CA VAL A 184 -24.23 -26.11 16.82
C VAL A 184 -24.01 -27.23 17.83
N GLU A 185 -22.79 -27.36 18.35
CA GLU A 185 -22.42 -28.43 19.26
C GLU A 185 -23.02 -28.24 20.66
N ASP A 186 -22.94 -27.03 21.21
CA ASP A 186 -23.31 -26.80 22.59
C ASP A 186 -24.65 -26.08 22.74
N LEU A 187 -24.72 -24.79 22.47
CA LEU A 187 -25.89 -23.96 22.75
C LEU A 187 -26.31 -23.14 21.53
N ASP A 188 -27.56 -23.26 21.14
CA ASP A 188 -28.24 -22.39 20.20
C ASP A 188 -29.36 -21.64 20.91
N GLU A 189 -29.16 -20.39 21.26
CA GLU A 189 -30.11 -19.55 21.98
C GLU A 189 -30.69 -18.46 21.06
N THR A 190 -32.01 -18.32 21.09
CA THR A 190 -32.71 -17.27 20.37
C THR A 190 -33.60 -16.50 21.33
N GLN A 191 -33.33 -15.21 21.52
CA GLN A 191 -34.19 -14.28 22.25
C GLN A 191 -34.82 -13.28 21.29
N ALA A 192 -36.13 -13.17 21.27
CA ALA A 192 -36.82 -12.24 20.39
C ALA A 192 -38.19 -11.83 20.99
N GLY A 193 -38.66 -10.65 20.68
CA GLY A 193 -40.04 -10.25 20.99
C GLY A 193 -41.10 -11.09 20.23
N MET A 194 -40.72 -11.62 19.06
CA MET A 194 -41.56 -12.53 18.30
C MET A 194 -40.72 -13.50 17.50
N VAL A 195 -40.96 -14.79 17.60
CA VAL A 195 -40.40 -15.83 16.74
C VAL A 195 -41.50 -16.45 15.89
N ARG A 196 -41.27 -16.50 14.58
CA ARG A 196 -42.24 -17.13 13.65
C ARG A 196 -41.49 -18.12 12.76
N THR A 197 -41.83 -19.40 12.86
CA THR A 197 -41.30 -20.47 12.04
C THR A 197 -42.39 -21.03 11.16
N LEU A 198 -42.16 -21.04 9.85
CA LEU A 198 -43.13 -21.57 8.87
C LEU A 198 -42.38 -22.59 8.00
N ALA A 199 -42.94 -23.80 7.93
CA ALA A 199 -42.51 -24.82 6.99
C ALA A 199 -43.65 -25.13 6.05
N LYS A 200 -43.37 -25.33 4.75
CA LYS A 200 -44.40 -25.69 3.76
C LYS A 200 -44.87 -27.12 3.96
N ASP A 201 -43.93 -28.01 4.22
CA ASP A 201 -44.22 -29.45 4.29
C ASP A 201 -44.07 -29.95 5.73
N THR A 202 -42.85 -30.00 6.28
CA THR A 202 -42.60 -30.59 7.61
C THR A 202 -41.74 -29.67 8.46
N ALA A 203 -42.14 -29.45 9.69
CA ALA A 203 -41.30 -28.92 10.76
C ALA A 203 -41.12 -29.98 11.82
N LEU A 204 -39.87 -30.41 12.06
CA LEU A 204 -39.56 -31.40 13.07
C LEU A 204 -38.81 -30.76 14.23
N LEU A 205 -39.32 -30.92 15.43
CA LEU A 205 -38.66 -30.56 16.67
C LEU A 205 -38.41 -31.84 17.46
N HIS A 206 -37.17 -32.22 17.60
CA HIS A 206 -36.77 -33.46 18.28
C HIS A 206 -35.74 -33.19 19.37
N GLY A 207 -35.90 -33.71 20.52
CA GLY A 207 -34.96 -33.59 21.64
C GLY A 207 -35.21 -34.66 22.70
N ARG A 208 -34.26 -34.97 23.54
CA ARG A 208 -34.47 -35.86 24.69
C ARG A 208 -35.54 -35.30 25.62
N VAL A 209 -35.57 -33.99 25.77
CA VAL A 209 -36.60 -33.26 26.52
C VAL A 209 -36.97 -32.02 25.72
N THR A 210 -38.26 -31.82 25.51
CA THR A 210 -38.79 -30.61 24.85
C THR A 210 -39.76 -29.93 25.78
N TYR A 211 -39.50 -28.69 26.16
CA TYR A 211 -40.44 -27.85 26.92
C TYR A 211 -41.10 -26.83 26.01
N VAL A 212 -42.41 -26.76 26.06
CA VAL A 212 -43.18 -25.70 25.43
C VAL A 212 -44.04 -25.06 26.51
N GLN A 213 -43.79 -23.80 26.82
CA GLN A 213 -44.44 -23.07 27.87
C GLN A 213 -44.94 -21.72 27.33
N ALA A 214 -46.13 -21.31 27.73
CA ALA A 214 -46.66 -19.99 27.46
C ALA A 214 -47.38 -19.46 28.72
N GLU A 215 -47.41 -18.14 28.89
CA GLU A 215 -48.07 -17.48 30.00
C GLU A 215 -49.60 -17.50 29.83
N GLU A 216 -50.10 -17.38 28.59
CA GLU A 216 -51.54 -17.34 28.32
C GLU A 216 -52.07 -18.67 27.79
N PHE A 217 -51.56 -19.12 26.62
CA PHE A 217 -52.03 -20.40 26.03
C PHE A 217 -51.03 -20.98 25.03
N VAL A 218 -51.09 -22.29 24.88
CA VAL A 218 -50.46 -23.05 23.79
C VAL A 218 -51.58 -23.63 22.95
N LYS A 219 -51.58 -23.32 21.65
CA LYS A 219 -52.55 -23.89 20.69
C LYS A 219 -51.83 -24.89 19.78
N ALA A 220 -52.30 -26.11 19.73
CA ALA A 220 -51.94 -27.11 18.74
C ALA A 220 -53.19 -27.42 17.93
N ASP A 221 -53.13 -27.36 16.60
CA ASP A 221 -54.26 -27.56 15.70
C ASP A 221 -53.78 -28.40 14.50
N GLY A 222 -54.53 -29.43 14.17
CA GLY A 222 -54.25 -30.35 13.08
C GLY A 222 -55.37 -31.36 12.90
N GLN A 223 -55.37 -32.12 11.81
CA GLN A 223 -56.34 -33.21 11.61
C GLN A 223 -56.22 -34.30 12.69
N GLU A 224 -55.00 -34.58 13.10
CA GLU A 224 -54.69 -35.47 14.21
C GLU A 224 -53.63 -34.83 15.12
N VAL A 225 -53.82 -34.88 16.42
CA VAL A 225 -52.89 -34.44 17.45
C VAL A 225 -52.64 -35.60 18.41
N HIS A 226 -51.45 -36.15 18.39
CA HIS A 226 -51.06 -37.19 19.31
C HIS A 226 -50.21 -36.62 20.46
N LEU A 227 -50.68 -36.70 21.67
CA LEU A 227 -50.00 -36.33 22.90
C LEU A 227 -49.76 -37.64 23.67
N GLY A 228 -48.54 -38.15 23.57
CA GLY A 228 -48.10 -39.41 24.18
C GLY A 228 -47.55 -39.28 25.59
#